data_c6520a02cfa2b4a51d74e2ae69009f1f
#
_entry.id   c6520a02cfa2b4a51d74e2ae69009f1f
#
_cell.length_a   1.000
_cell.length_b   1.000
_cell.length_c   1.000
_cell.angle_alpha   90.00
_cell.angle_beta   90.00
_cell.angle_gamma   90.00
#
_symmetry.space_group_name_H-M   'P 1'
#
loop_
_entity.id
_entity.type
_entity.pdbx_description
1 polymer ?
#
loop_
_entity_poly.entity_id
_entity_poly.type
_entity_poly.pdbx_seq_one_letter_code
_entity_poly.pdbx_strand_id
1 'polypeptide(L)'
;KDTITNVHLMSEYLISAITLAVTIIIVSVPEGLPMMVALVLSTNMKKMIKQNVLVRKMVGIETAGSINYLLSDKTGTITNGKMSVNGIVQYDGKLYENEVVLNKNPDFFDLIGRLIILNNDTIVSDGKLISGNSTDKALYSFMSFKCGDKVISKEVFDSNKKYSSVKTENYTYFKGASEVILPKC
;
A
#
# COMPACT_ATOMS: atom_id res chain seq x y z
N LYS A 1 -9.47 77.44 -9.24
CA LYS A 1 -8.11 77.85 -9.73
C LYS A 1 -7.07 77.80 -8.63
N ASP A 2 -7.45 78.09 -7.39
CA ASP A 2 -6.49 78.19 -6.25
C ASP A 2 -5.94 76.84 -5.78
N THR A 3 -6.59 75.74 -6.12
CA THR A 3 -6.15 74.38 -5.71
C THR A 3 -4.94 73.88 -6.55
N ILE A 4 -4.78 74.32 -7.78
CA ILE A 4 -3.68 73.88 -8.68
C ILE A 4 -2.37 74.70 -8.35
N THR A 5 -2.51 75.87 -7.81
CA THR A 5 -1.37 76.76 -7.46
C THR A 5 -0.82 76.47 -6.05
N ASN A 6 -1.55 75.83 -5.19
CA ASN A 6 -1.10 75.54 -3.83
C ASN A 6 -0.66 74.04 -3.72
N VAL A 7 0.66 73.83 -3.75
CA VAL A 7 1.29 72.50 -3.73
C VAL A 7 0.84 71.65 -2.52
N HIS A 8 0.59 72.27 -1.38
CA HIS A 8 0.16 71.61 -0.16
C HIS A 8 -1.28 71.08 -0.31
N LEU A 9 -2.22 71.84 -0.80
CA LEU A 9 -3.60 71.42 -1.07
C LEU A 9 -3.66 70.35 -2.15
N MET A 10 -2.85 70.43 -3.19
CA MET A 10 -2.77 69.44 -4.25
C MET A 10 -2.24 68.11 -3.72
N SER A 11 -1.24 68.10 -2.85
CA SER A 11 -0.73 66.86 -2.23
C SER A 11 -1.75 66.19 -1.31
N GLU A 12 -2.53 66.96 -0.52
CA GLU A 12 -3.61 66.42 0.32
C GLU A 12 -4.70 65.75 -0.50
N TYR A 13 -5.17 66.37 -1.59
CA TYR A 13 -6.18 65.75 -2.49
C TYR A 13 -5.63 64.53 -3.20
N LEU A 14 -4.36 64.52 -3.59
CA LEU A 14 -3.73 63.37 -4.23
C LEU A 14 -3.66 62.19 -3.26
N ILE A 15 -3.19 62.44 -2.03
CA ILE A 15 -3.13 61.41 -0.99
C ILE A 15 -4.51 60.90 -0.67
N SER A 16 -5.51 61.77 -0.50
CA SER A 16 -6.90 61.35 -0.27
C SER A 16 -7.46 60.51 -1.40
N ALA A 17 -7.19 60.89 -2.65
CA ALA A 17 -7.63 60.12 -3.83
C ALA A 17 -6.97 58.73 -3.90
N ILE A 18 -5.67 58.65 -3.61
CA ILE A 18 -4.95 57.37 -3.57
C ILE A 18 -5.49 56.51 -2.42
N THR A 19 -5.71 57.08 -1.24
CA THR A 19 -6.26 56.34 -0.09
C THR A 19 -7.64 55.80 -0.41
N LEU A 20 -8.51 56.60 -1.02
CA LEU A 20 -9.83 56.19 -1.43
C LEU A 20 -9.77 55.06 -2.49
N ALA A 21 -8.91 55.19 -3.48
CA ALA A 21 -8.71 54.16 -4.51
C ALA A 21 -8.25 52.84 -3.90
N VAL A 22 -7.28 52.83 -3.01
CA VAL A 22 -6.78 51.65 -2.30
C VAL A 22 -7.89 51.03 -1.44
N THR A 23 -8.66 51.86 -0.74
CA THR A 23 -9.80 51.38 0.06
C THR A 23 -10.85 50.67 -0.79
N ILE A 24 -11.18 51.25 -1.94
CA ILE A 24 -12.15 50.63 -2.87
C ILE A 24 -11.63 49.30 -3.41
N ILE A 25 -10.33 49.23 -3.76
CA ILE A 25 -9.72 47.97 -4.21
C ILE A 25 -9.82 46.89 -3.14
N ILE A 26 -9.45 47.22 -1.88
CA ILE A 26 -9.50 46.26 -0.77
C ILE A 26 -10.94 45.75 -0.54
N VAL A 27 -11.91 46.65 -0.48
CA VAL A 27 -13.32 46.31 -0.24
C VAL A 27 -13.91 45.53 -1.42
N SER A 28 -13.40 45.76 -2.64
CA SER A 28 -13.89 45.05 -3.84
C SER A 28 -13.42 43.60 -3.91
N VAL A 29 -12.40 43.20 -3.17
CA VAL A 29 -11.95 41.81 -3.07
C VAL A 29 -12.93 41.06 -2.15
N PRO A 30 -13.63 40.05 -2.61
CA PRO A 30 -14.58 39.29 -1.78
C PRO A 30 -13.82 38.47 -0.73
N GLU A 31 -13.53 39.05 0.42
CA GLU A 31 -12.80 38.41 1.54
C GLU A 31 -13.48 37.13 2.05
N GLY A 32 -14.78 37.00 1.84
CA GLY A 32 -15.54 35.79 2.18
C GLY A 32 -15.20 34.57 1.30
N LEU A 33 -14.69 34.74 0.09
CA LEU A 33 -14.44 33.64 -0.83
C LEU A 33 -13.38 32.67 -0.34
N PRO A 34 -12.16 33.09 0.09
CA PRO A 34 -11.17 32.21 0.68
C PRO A 34 -11.67 31.48 1.92
N MET A 35 -12.43 32.17 2.76
CA MET A 35 -13.04 31.61 3.97
C MET A 35 -14.05 30.51 3.61
N MET A 36 -14.94 30.74 2.66
CA MET A 36 -15.92 29.76 2.19
C MET A 36 -15.25 28.52 1.59
N VAL A 37 -14.21 28.70 0.77
CA VAL A 37 -13.42 27.58 0.23
C VAL A 37 -12.81 26.75 1.35
N ALA A 38 -12.20 27.39 2.36
CA ALA A 38 -11.62 26.69 3.50
C ALA A 38 -12.67 25.91 4.32
N LEU A 39 -13.86 26.48 4.54
CA LEU A 39 -14.97 25.81 5.24
C LEU A 39 -15.47 24.60 4.46
N VAL A 40 -15.67 24.72 3.16
CA VAL A 40 -16.13 23.62 2.30
C VAL A 40 -15.10 22.50 2.28
N LEU A 41 -13.82 22.81 2.08
CA LEU A 41 -12.74 21.82 2.08
C LEU A 41 -12.62 21.12 3.46
N SER A 42 -12.72 21.89 4.56
CA SER A 42 -12.70 21.33 5.92
C SER A 42 -13.87 20.36 6.16
N THR A 43 -15.07 20.72 5.71
CA THR A 43 -16.26 19.88 5.83
C THR A 43 -16.12 18.61 5.01
N ASN A 44 -15.60 18.71 3.79
CA ASN A 44 -15.35 17.55 2.93
C ASN A 44 -14.26 16.65 3.52
N MET A 45 -13.20 17.21 4.08
CA MET A 45 -12.17 16.43 4.78
C MET A 45 -12.76 15.61 5.94
N LYS A 46 -13.67 16.19 6.75
CA LYS A 46 -14.37 15.45 7.81
C LYS A 46 -15.19 14.29 7.26
N LYS A 47 -15.86 14.45 6.11
CA LYS A 47 -16.58 13.36 5.44
C LYS A 47 -15.64 12.25 4.96
N MET A 48 -14.50 12.62 4.38
CA MET A 48 -13.49 11.67 3.89
C MET A 48 -12.88 10.86 5.04
N ILE A 49 -12.59 11.48 6.19
CA ILE A 49 -12.10 10.79 7.40
C ILE A 49 -13.11 9.73 7.87
N LYS A 50 -14.41 10.01 7.83
CA LYS A 50 -15.46 9.02 8.15
C LYS A 50 -15.47 7.82 7.21
N GLN A 51 -14.91 7.96 6.01
CA GLN A 51 -14.74 6.90 5.01
C GLN A 51 -13.33 6.28 5.03
N ASN A 52 -12.57 6.48 6.13
CA ASN A 52 -11.20 6.01 6.31
C ASN A 52 -10.18 6.59 5.31
N VAL A 53 -10.47 7.75 4.72
CA VAL A 53 -9.55 8.47 3.85
C VAL A 53 -8.89 9.60 4.62
N LEU A 54 -7.56 9.49 4.82
CA LEU A 54 -6.78 10.51 5.51
C LEU A 54 -6.21 11.53 4.50
N VAL A 55 -6.71 12.75 4.56
CA VAL A 55 -6.22 13.87 3.76
C VAL A 55 -5.11 14.60 4.50
N ARG A 56 -3.90 14.63 3.93
CA ARG A 56 -2.74 15.33 4.51
C ARG A 56 -2.66 16.81 4.11
N LYS A 57 -3.16 17.15 2.92
CA LYS A 57 -3.15 18.54 2.40
C LYS A 57 -4.52 18.84 1.79
N MET A 58 -5.16 19.92 2.22
CA MET A 58 -6.49 20.32 1.73
C MET A 58 -6.51 20.60 0.23
N VAL A 59 -5.48 21.23 -0.31
CA VAL A 59 -5.32 21.48 -1.75
C VAL A 59 -5.35 20.18 -2.57
N GLY A 60 -4.93 19.06 -1.99
CA GLY A 60 -5.00 17.74 -2.65
C GLY A 60 -6.43 17.29 -2.97
N ILE A 61 -7.45 17.75 -2.23
CA ILE A 61 -8.86 17.43 -2.51
C ILE A 61 -9.31 18.11 -3.81
N GLU A 62 -8.94 19.38 -3.97
CA GLU A 62 -9.25 20.16 -5.18
C GLU A 62 -8.56 19.56 -6.40
N THR A 63 -7.26 19.26 -6.29
CA THR A 63 -6.48 18.63 -7.36
C THR A 63 -7.04 17.26 -7.73
N ALA A 64 -7.44 16.45 -6.73
CA ALA A 64 -8.04 15.14 -6.98
C ALA A 64 -9.39 15.24 -7.72
N GLY A 65 -10.15 16.32 -7.52
CA GLY A 65 -11.41 16.58 -8.22
C GLY A 65 -11.26 16.93 -9.70
N SER A 66 -10.05 17.33 -10.13
CA SER A 66 -9.76 17.76 -11.50
C SER A 66 -8.90 16.78 -12.31
N ILE A 67 -8.64 15.57 -11.80
CA ILE A 67 -7.86 14.55 -12.51
C ILE A 67 -8.66 13.97 -13.68
N ASN A 68 -7.99 13.73 -14.80
CA ASN A 68 -8.55 13.04 -15.96
C ASN A 68 -8.11 11.56 -16.03
N TYR A 69 -6.99 11.22 -15.39
CA TYR A 69 -6.43 9.88 -15.38
C TYR A 69 -6.12 9.47 -13.95
N LEU A 70 -6.58 8.28 -13.55
CA LEU A 70 -6.27 7.65 -12.27
C LEU A 70 -5.44 6.40 -12.52
N LEU A 71 -4.18 6.45 -12.13
CA LEU A 71 -3.28 5.30 -12.15
C LEU A 71 -3.27 4.67 -10.76
N SER A 72 -3.71 3.43 -10.66
CA SER A 72 -3.78 2.71 -9.39
C SER A 72 -2.90 1.47 -9.41
N ASP A 73 -2.17 1.23 -8.32
CA ASP A 73 -1.54 -0.06 -8.10
C ASP A 73 -2.62 -1.13 -7.79
N LYS A 74 -2.33 -2.37 -8.16
CA LYS A 74 -3.23 -3.49 -7.93
C LYS A 74 -3.20 -3.96 -6.48
N THR A 75 -2.02 -4.30 -5.99
CA THR A 75 -1.84 -5.05 -4.74
C THR A 75 -1.93 -4.15 -3.51
N GLY A 76 -2.90 -4.40 -2.64
CA GLY A 76 -3.11 -3.58 -1.44
C GLY A 76 -3.89 -2.29 -1.67
N THR A 77 -4.23 -1.97 -2.94
CA THR A 77 -5.06 -0.83 -3.31
C THR A 77 -6.40 -1.30 -3.89
N ILE A 78 -6.38 -2.05 -4.98
CA ILE A 78 -7.59 -2.67 -5.56
C ILE A 78 -7.91 -3.98 -4.83
N THR A 79 -6.88 -4.72 -4.43
CA THR A 79 -7.00 -5.95 -3.65
C THR A 79 -6.67 -5.72 -2.18
N ASN A 80 -7.08 -6.61 -1.30
CA ASN A 80 -6.80 -6.53 0.14
C ASN A 80 -5.31 -6.71 0.51
N GLY A 81 -4.42 -6.96 -0.45
CA GLY A 81 -3.00 -7.24 -0.21
C GLY A 81 -2.74 -8.53 0.57
N LYS A 82 -3.76 -9.34 0.81
CA LYS A 82 -3.63 -10.66 1.43
C LYS A 82 -3.57 -11.72 0.35
N MET A 83 -2.52 -12.54 0.40
CA MET A 83 -2.41 -13.70 -0.47
C MET A 83 -3.05 -14.92 0.20
N SER A 84 -3.64 -15.79 -0.60
CA SER A 84 -4.11 -17.12 -0.21
C SER A 84 -3.70 -18.12 -1.28
N VAL A 85 -3.41 -19.35 -0.86
CA VAL A 85 -3.15 -20.47 -1.79
C VAL A 85 -4.49 -20.95 -2.29
N ASN A 86 -4.68 -20.95 -3.62
CA ASN A 86 -5.89 -21.46 -4.26
C ASN A 86 -5.78 -22.95 -4.62
N GLY A 87 -4.57 -23.46 -4.66
CA GLY A 87 -4.30 -24.87 -4.92
C GLY A 87 -2.82 -25.12 -5.19
N ILE A 88 -2.45 -26.40 -5.21
CA ILE A 88 -1.10 -26.88 -5.52
C ILE A 88 -1.20 -27.78 -6.75
N VAL A 89 -0.35 -27.53 -7.72
CA VAL A 89 -0.26 -28.35 -8.93
C VAL A 89 0.98 -29.23 -8.83
N GLN A 90 0.82 -30.54 -8.95
CA GLN A 90 1.92 -31.48 -9.01
C GLN A 90 2.55 -31.47 -10.42
N TYR A 91 3.75 -32.02 -10.57
CA TYR A 91 4.49 -32.05 -11.85
C TYR A 91 3.72 -32.75 -12.99
N ASP A 92 2.81 -33.67 -12.66
CA ASP A 92 1.94 -34.39 -13.62
C ASP A 92 0.71 -33.58 -14.04
N GLY A 93 0.56 -32.36 -13.56
CA GLY A 93 -0.56 -31.46 -13.82
C GLY A 93 -1.75 -31.65 -12.90
N LYS A 94 -1.68 -32.56 -11.93
CA LYS A 94 -2.77 -32.80 -10.99
C LYS A 94 -2.92 -31.63 -10.01
N LEU A 95 -4.13 -31.08 -9.92
CA LEU A 95 -4.47 -29.97 -9.04
C LEU A 95 -5.03 -30.47 -7.69
N TYR A 96 -4.51 -29.93 -6.60
CA TYR A 96 -5.00 -30.13 -5.25
C TYR A 96 -5.50 -28.77 -4.70
N GLU A 97 -6.81 -28.58 -4.67
CA GLU A 97 -7.43 -27.29 -4.32
C GLU A 97 -7.40 -26.95 -2.83
N ASN A 98 -7.23 -27.96 -1.98
CA ASN A 98 -7.19 -27.78 -0.53
C ASN A 98 -6.43 -28.91 0.16
N GLU A 99 -6.18 -28.74 1.46
CA GLU A 99 -5.49 -29.72 2.32
C GLU A 99 -6.15 -31.11 2.29
N VAL A 100 -7.49 -31.18 2.28
CA VAL A 100 -8.22 -32.45 2.31
C VAL A 100 -7.98 -33.27 1.03
N VAL A 101 -7.94 -32.60 -0.12
CA VAL A 101 -7.64 -33.23 -1.41
C VAL A 101 -6.17 -33.62 -1.49
N LEU A 102 -5.28 -32.77 -0.98
CA LEU A 102 -3.84 -33.05 -0.93
C LEU A 102 -3.52 -34.26 -0.05
N ASN A 103 -4.21 -34.41 1.08
CA ASN A 103 -4.01 -35.54 2.02
C ASN A 103 -4.40 -36.93 1.43
N LYS A 104 -5.11 -36.93 0.30
CA LYS A 104 -5.36 -38.20 -0.44
C LYS A 104 -4.11 -38.77 -1.13
N ASN A 105 -3.03 -37.99 -1.21
CA ASN A 105 -1.70 -38.40 -1.66
C ASN A 105 -0.70 -38.21 -0.51
N PRO A 106 -0.51 -39.18 0.38
CA PRO A 106 0.28 -39.00 1.61
C PRO A 106 1.72 -38.61 1.37
N ASP A 107 2.37 -39.16 0.35
CA ASP A 107 3.77 -38.86 0.03
C ASP A 107 3.94 -37.41 -0.44
N PHE A 108 3.02 -36.97 -1.28
CA PHE A 108 3.04 -35.58 -1.77
C PHE A 108 2.62 -34.59 -0.68
N PHE A 109 1.67 -34.99 0.17
CA PHE A 109 1.27 -34.19 1.35
C PHE A 109 2.45 -33.97 2.31
N ASP A 110 3.22 -35.02 2.63
CA ASP A 110 4.38 -34.96 3.49
C ASP A 110 5.48 -34.08 2.87
N LEU A 111 5.78 -34.26 1.59
CA LEU A 111 6.76 -33.45 0.86
C LEU A 111 6.41 -31.96 0.91
N ILE A 112 5.17 -31.61 0.56
CA ILE A 112 4.70 -30.21 0.55
C ILE A 112 4.65 -29.65 1.96
N GLY A 113 4.21 -30.42 2.95
CA GLY A 113 4.19 -30.02 4.35
C GLY A 113 5.55 -29.67 4.89
N ARG A 114 6.56 -30.50 4.64
CA ARG A 114 7.96 -30.26 5.00
C ARG A 114 8.48 -28.99 4.33
N LEU A 115 8.26 -28.85 3.03
CA LEU A 115 8.69 -27.67 2.27
C LEU A 115 8.08 -26.38 2.82
N ILE A 116 6.76 -26.40 3.13
CA ILE A 116 6.06 -25.23 3.67
C ILE A 116 6.55 -24.88 5.08
N ILE A 117 6.70 -25.85 5.96
CA ILE A 117 7.05 -25.59 7.37
C ILE A 117 8.53 -25.28 7.55
N LEU A 118 9.42 -26.04 6.92
CA LEU A 118 10.86 -25.86 7.08
C LEU A 118 11.39 -24.63 6.34
N ASN A 119 10.88 -24.41 5.11
CA ASN A 119 11.31 -23.29 4.27
C ASN A 119 10.32 -22.10 4.35
N ASN A 120 10.04 -21.66 5.57
CA ASN A 120 9.12 -20.57 5.87
C ASN A 120 9.73 -19.66 6.93
N ASP A 121 9.58 -18.34 6.76
CA ASP A 121 10.09 -17.32 7.69
C ASP A 121 8.96 -16.68 8.51
N THR A 122 7.77 -17.31 8.52
CA THR A 122 6.63 -16.84 9.31
C THR A 122 6.83 -17.15 10.79
N ILE A 123 6.67 -16.13 11.62
CA ILE A 123 6.67 -16.28 13.09
C ILE A 123 5.21 -16.34 13.54
N VAL A 124 4.91 -17.39 14.30
CA VAL A 124 3.59 -17.62 14.91
C VAL A 124 3.70 -17.47 16.42
N SER A 125 2.84 -16.65 17.01
CA SER A 125 2.66 -16.55 18.46
C SER A 125 1.17 -16.53 18.79
N ASP A 126 0.78 -17.32 19.77
CA ASP A 126 -0.61 -17.46 20.23
C ASP A 126 -1.60 -17.78 19.09
N GLY A 127 -1.18 -18.61 18.13
CA GLY A 127 -2.00 -18.96 16.96
C GLY A 127 -2.18 -17.86 15.91
N LYS A 128 -1.49 -16.72 16.08
CA LYS A 128 -1.53 -15.61 15.11
C LYS A 128 -0.22 -15.48 14.37
N LEU A 129 -0.32 -15.20 13.07
CA LEU A 129 0.83 -14.93 12.19
C LEU A 129 1.33 -13.50 12.41
N ILE A 130 2.45 -13.36 13.15
CA ILE A 130 2.98 -12.04 13.54
C ILE A 130 3.88 -11.46 12.45
N SER A 131 4.79 -12.26 11.90
CA SER A 131 5.81 -11.82 10.96
C SER A 131 5.88 -12.77 9.76
N GLY A 132 6.66 -12.41 8.74
CA GLY A 132 6.81 -13.14 7.49
C GLY A 132 6.20 -12.42 6.29
N ASN A 133 6.69 -12.75 5.10
CA ASN A 133 6.14 -12.20 3.86
C ASN A 133 4.73 -12.76 3.56
N SER A 134 4.01 -12.13 2.65
CA SER A 134 2.62 -12.51 2.32
C SER A 134 2.51 -13.92 1.74
N THR A 135 3.51 -14.35 0.97
CA THR A 135 3.56 -15.70 0.37
C THR A 135 3.74 -16.76 1.45
N ASP A 136 4.68 -16.55 2.38
CA ASP A 136 4.94 -17.50 3.47
C ASP A 136 3.75 -17.63 4.42
N LYS A 137 3.08 -16.51 4.72
CA LYS A 137 1.82 -16.52 5.50
C LYS A 137 0.71 -17.29 4.79
N ALA A 138 0.56 -17.10 3.47
CA ALA A 138 -0.43 -17.82 2.69
C ALA A 138 -0.16 -19.34 2.67
N LEU A 139 1.09 -19.73 2.45
CA LEU A 139 1.51 -21.14 2.47
C LEU A 139 1.29 -21.77 3.85
N TYR A 140 1.67 -21.09 4.92
CA TYR A 140 1.48 -21.56 6.30
C TYR A 140 -0.01 -21.73 6.65
N SER A 141 -0.87 -20.86 6.12
CA SER A 141 -2.31 -20.92 6.35
C SER A 141 -3.03 -21.97 5.50
N PHE A 142 -2.38 -22.50 4.45
CA PHE A 142 -2.99 -23.46 3.52
C PHE A 142 -3.16 -24.85 4.14
N MET A 143 -2.20 -25.27 4.99
CA MET A 143 -2.23 -26.61 5.60
C MET A 143 -1.67 -26.61 7.02
N SER A 144 -2.21 -27.54 7.82
CA SER A 144 -1.78 -27.81 9.19
C SER A 144 -0.82 -29.00 9.21
N PHE A 145 0.48 -28.71 9.15
CA PHE A 145 1.51 -29.75 9.16
C PHE A 145 2.48 -29.58 10.32
N LYS A 146 2.92 -30.67 10.93
CA LYS A 146 3.95 -30.66 11.96
C LYS A 146 5.12 -31.51 11.50
N CYS A 147 6.29 -30.95 11.53
CA CYS A 147 7.53 -31.60 11.16
C CYS A 147 8.51 -31.57 12.30
N GLY A 148 9.17 -32.70 12.53
CA GLY A 148 10.22 -32.86 13.53
C GLY A 148 11.64 -32.84 12.95
N ASP A 149 11.80 -32.58 11.67
CA ASP A 149 13.10 -32.61 11.00
C ASP A 149 14.03 -31.53 11.51
N LYS A 150 15.27 -31.88 11.75
CA LYS A 150 16.30 -30.95 12.17
C LYS A 150 16.85 -30.19 10.97
N VAL A 151 16.74 -28.86 11.04
CA VAL A 151 17.33 -27.96 10.03
C VAL A 151 18.83 -27.83 10.30
N ILE A 152 19.66 -28.15 9.30
CA ILE A 152 21.11 -27.98 9.35
C ILE A 152 21.51 -26.57 8.93
N SER A 153 20.97 -26.11 7.81
CA SER A 153 21.20 -24.75 7.30
C SER A 153 19.97 -24.21 6.57
N LYS A 154 19.81 -22.90 6.59
CA LYS A 154 18.72 -22.21 5.93
C LYS A 154 19.26 -20.99 5.19
N GLU A 155 18.89 -20.85 3.93
CA GLU A 155 19.16 -19.70 3.09
C GLU A 155 17.84 -18.95 2.89
N VAL A 156 17.77 -17.74 3.41
CA VAL A 156 16.59 -16.87 3.31
C VAL A 156 16.39 -16.42 1.88
N PHE A 157 15.15 -16.09 1.50
CA PHE A 157 14.85 -15.60 0.16
C PHE A 157 15.64 -14.33 -0.18
N ASP A 158 16.33 -14.39 -1.30
CA ASP A 158 17.09 -13.28 -1.88
C ASP A 158 16.44 -12.89 -3.21
N SER A 159 16.13 -11.61 -3.38
CA SER A 159 15.51 -11.08 -4.60
C SER A 159 16.38 -11.21 -5.85
N ASN A 160 17.72 -11.27 -5.70
CA ASN A 160 18.63 -11.46 -6.81
C ASN A 160 18.70 -12.93 -7.22
N LYS A 161 18.71 -13.84 -6.24
CA LYS A 161 18.72 -15.29 -6.45
C LYS A 161 17.33 -15.83 -6.79
N LYS A 162 16.27 -15.15 -6.35
CA LYS A 162 14.85 -15.49 -6.51
C LYS A 162 14.44 -16.85 -5.92
N TYR A 163 15.19 -17.36 -4.96
CA TYR A 163 14.83 -18.58 -4.23
C TYR A 163 15.28 -18.51 -2.77
N SER A 164 14.71 -19.39 -1.97
CA SER A 164 15.16 -19.76 -0.61
C SER A 164 15.41 -21.25 -0.57
N SER A 165 16.30 -21.70 0.33
CA SER A 165 16.56 -23.12 0.53
C SER A 165 16.67 -23.47 1.99
N VAL A 166 16.35 -24.72 2.30
CA VAL A 166 16.55 -25.30 3.63
C VAL A 166 17.14 -26.70 3.50
N LYS A 167 18.20 -26.96 4.24
CA LYS A 167 18.90 -28.25 4.25
C LYS A 167 18.57 -28.97 5.56
N THR A 168 18.10 -30.20 5.45
CA THR A 168 17.95 -31.16 6.52
C THR A 168 19.02 -32.28 6.41
N GLU A 169 18.98 -33.28 7.23
CA GLU A 169 19.91 -34.40 7.17
C GLU A 169 19.77 -35.20 5.88
N ASN A 170 18.55 -35.33 5.36
CA ASN A 170 18.26 -36.20 4.22
C ASN A 170 18.02 -35.43 2.90
N TYR A 171 17.51 -34.20 2.96
CA TYR A 171 17.05 -33.45 1.79
C TYR A 171 17.42 -31.98 1.86
N THR A 172 17.47 -31.35 0.69
CA THR A 172 17.49 -29.90 0.56
C THR A 172 16.24 -29.47 -0.20
N TYR A 173 15.43 -28.62 0.44
CA TYR A 173 14.20 -28.11 -0.13
C TYR A 173 14.41 -26.72 -0.69
N PHE A 174 14.03 -26.49 -1.93
CA PHE A 174 14.09 -25.20 -2.61
C PHE A 174 12.69 -24.65 -2.83
N LYS A 175 12.53 -23.35 -2.58
CA LYS A 175 11.30 -22.60 -2.86
C LYS A 175 11.68 -21.31 -3.57
N GLY A 176 11.14 -21.05 -4.75
CA GLY A 176 11.49 -19.86 -5.52
C GLY A 176 10.70 -19.71 -6.80
N ALA A 177 11.13 -18.75 -7.60
CA ALA A 177 10.54 -18.49 -8.89
C ALA A 177 10.71 -19.66 -9.86
N SER A 178 9.68 -19.96 -10.64
CA SER A 178 9.64 -21.10 -11.56
C SER A 178 10.78 -21.05 -12.58
N GLU A 179 11.09 -19.86 -13.11
CA GLU A 179 12.18 -19.66 -14.08
C GLU A 179 13.57 -20.00 -13.51
N VAL A 180 13.72 -20.04 -12.18
CA VAL A 180 14.98 -20.36 -11.51
C VAL A 180 15.04 -21.81 -11.04
N ILE A 181 13.89 -22.34 -10.57
CA ILE A 181 13.83 -23.68 -10.00
C ILE A 181 13.71 -24.75 -11.10
N LEU A 182 12.81 -24.57 -12.10
CA LEU A 182 12.59 -25.56 -13.14
C LEU A 182 13.84 -26.00 -13.91
N PRO A 183 14.78 -25.11 -14.27
CA PRO A 183 16.02 -25.54 -14.94
C PRO A 183 16.95 -26.40 -14.08
N LYS A 184 16.69 -26.49 -12.76
CA LYS A 184 17.49 -27.29 -11.80
C LYS A 184 16.86 -28.63 -11.48
N CYS A 185 15.63 -28.87 -11.94
CA CYS A 185 14.91 -30.14 -11.85
C CYS A 185 15.15 -30.98 -13.10
#